data_52191f123daae3457fbd63f9b7edb45e
#
_entry.id   52191f123daae3457fbd63f9b7edb45e
#
_cell.length_a   1.000
_cell.length_b   1.000
_cell.length_c   1.000
_cell.angle_alpha   90.00
_cell.angle_beta   90.00
_cell.angle_gamma   90.00
#
_symmetry.space_group_name_H-M   'P 1'
#
loop_
_entity.id
_entity.type
_entity.pdbx_description
1 polymer ?
#
loop_
_entity_poly.entity_id
_entity_poly.type
_entity_poly.pdbx_seq_one_letter_code
_entity_poly.pdbx_strand_id
1 'polypeptide(L)'
;MDGATVDTYENRIMVSATCIDKNNGFTLNGQKMKLQGVCMHHDQGALGSVANDRSTERQVEILKMMGCNSIRVTHNPASDELIDACNKHGILVIDEAFDGWVAPKNGNSNDYAKWFNKEIESDNEIMGAADNMTWAQFDLTAMIERGQNDPAIIMWSLGNEMWEGTGGYSAAYKTAQDNLVKWAQAADDYTTGNNRR
;
A
#
# COMPACT_ATOMS: atom_id res chain seq x y z
N MET A 1 -25.63 24.59 -23.11
CA MET A 1 -24.22 24.48 -22.73
C MET A 1 -23.44 24.38 -24.03
N ASP A 2 -22.51 25.26 -24.26
CA ASP A 2 -21.81 25.51 -25.51
C ASP A 2 -20.56 24.59 -25.74
N GLY A 3 -20.47 23.48 -25.00
CA GLY A 3 -19.43 22.47 -25.21
C GLY A 3 -18.00 22.88 -24.81
N ALA A 4 -17.86 23.97 -24.06
CA ALA A 4 -16.55 24.37 -23.54
C ALA A 4 -16.07 23.37 -22.48
N THR A 5 -14.80 22.96 -22.58
CA THR A 5 -14.14 22.16 -21.56
C THR A 5 -14.01 23.00 -20.29
N VAL A 6 -14.58 22.54 -19.19
CA VAL A 6 -14.60 23.26 -17.90
C VAL A 6 -13.60 22.69 -16.90
N ASP A 7 -13.14 21.45 -17.15
CA ASP A 7 -12.10 20.78 -16.35
C ASP A 7 -11.43 19.68 -17.17
N THR A 8 -10.17 19.37 -16.86
CA THR A 8 -9.43 18.27 -17.45
C THR A 8 -8.71 17.48 -16.35
N TYR A 9 -8.85 16.18 -16.37
CA TYR A 9 -8.12 15.28 -15.51
C TYR A 9 -7.22 14.38 -16.36
N GLU A 10 -5.91 14.42 -16.12
CA GLU A 10 -4.94 13.55 -16.79
C GLU A 10 -4.52 12.44 -15.83
N ASN A 11 -4.72 11.20 -16.25
CA ASN A 11 -4.24 10.03 -15.52
C ASN A 11 -3.17 9.30 -16.35
N ARG A 12 -2.07 8.93 -15.73
CA ARG A 12 -1.04 8.11 -16.34
C ARG A 12 -1.38 6.64 -16.14
N ILE A 13 -1.67 5.95 -17.22
CA ILE A 13 -1.85 4.50 -17.20
C ILE A 13 -0.59 3.88 -17.79
N MET A 14 0.10 3.05 -17.02
CA MET A 14 1.18 2.22 -17.52
C MET A 14 0.81 0.75 -17.35
N VAL A 15 1.17 -0.06 -18.34
CA VAL A 15 0.94 -1.50 -18.29
C VAL A 15 2.27 -2.18 -17.96
N SER A 16 2.35 -2.71 -16.76
CA SER A 16 3.44 -3.60 -16.37
C SER A 16 2.88 -4.97 -16.01
N ALA A 17 3.60 -6.02 -16.41
CA ALA A 17 3.26 -7.39 -16.04
C ALA A 17 4.25 -7.89 -15.00
N THR A 18 3.79 -8.10 -13.78
CA THR A 18 4.57 -8.72 -12.72
C THR A 18 4.14 -10.16 -12.51
N CYS A 19 5.09 -11.04 -12.27
CA CYS A 19 4.81 -12.43 -11.93
C CYS A 19 5.80 -12.93 -10.89
N ILE A 20 5.31 -13.72 -9.94
CA ILE A 20 6.14 -14.42 -8.96
C ILE A 20 5.81 -15.90 -9.06
N ASP A 21 6.78 -16.72 -9.41
CA ASP A 21 6.61 -18.18 -9.42
C ASP A 21 7.77 -18.89 -8.69
N LYS A 22 7.51 -20.11 -8.26
CA LYS A 22 8.47 -20.91 -7.48
C LYS A 22 9.76 -21.27 -8.21
N ASN A 23 9.78 -21.27 -9.55
CA ASN A 23 10.93 -21.68 -10.35
C ASN A 23 11.73 -20.46 -10.83
N ASN A 24 11.05 -19.39 -11.23
CA ASN A 24 11.66 -18.22 -11.83
C ASN A 24 11.84 -17.05 -10.86
N GLY A 25 11.13 -17.07 -9.72
CA GLY A 25 11.10 -15.95 -8.79
C GLY A 25 10.31 -14.78 -9.36
N PHE A 26 10.77 -13.56 -9.10
CA PHE A 26 10.13 -12.34 -9.58
C PHE A 26 10.54 -12.03 -11.03
N THR A 27 9.54 -11.71 -11.85
CA THR A 27 9.72 -11.21 -13.22
C THR A 27 8.94 -9.93 -13.43
N LEU A 28 9.52 -8.98 -14.15
CA LEU A 28 8.87 -7.76 -14.62
C LEU A 28 8.89 -7.76 -16.15
N ASN A 29 7.73 -7.67 -16.78
CA ASN A 29 7.57 -7.71 -18.24
C ASN A 29 8.29 -8.93 -18.89
N GLY A 30 8.19 -10.08 -18.22
CA GLY A 30 8.81 -11.32 -18.66
C GLY A 30 10.32 -11.42 -18.40
N GLN A 31 10.96 -10.39 -17.86
CA GLN A 31 12.38 -10.41 -17.52
C GLN A 31 12.57 -10.75 -16.05
N LYS A 32 13.40 -11.78 -15.78
CA LYS A 32 13.77 -12.16 -14.41
C LYS A 32 14.64 -11.10 -13.78
N MET A 33 14.29 -10.67 -12.58
CA MET A 33 15.09 -9.70 -11.83
C MET A 33 15.06 -9.97 -10.33
N LYS A 34 16.07 -9.47 -9.63
CA LYS A 34 16.07 -9.42 -8.17
C LYS A 34 15.61 -8.06 -7.70
N LEU A 35 14.75 -8.04 -6.68
CA LEU A 35 14.44 -6.82 -5.96
C LEU A 35 15.60 -6.50 -5.04
N GLN A 36 16.22 -5.35 -5.25
CA GLN A 36 17.35 -4.82 -4.47
C GLN A 36 16.94 -3.46 -3.92
N GLY A 37 16.66 -3.40 -2.64
CA GLY A 37 16.07 -2.20 -2.08
C GLY A 37 16.23 -2.12 -0.58
N VAL A 38 15.48 -1.17 -0.01
CA VAL A 38 15.46 -0.85 1.41
C VAL A 38 14.04 -0.83 1.94
N CYS A 39 13.91 -0.94 3.26
CA CYS A 39 12.71 -0.51 3.97
C CYS A 39 12.78 1.00 4.15
N MET A 40 11.72 1.71 3.76
CA MET A 40 11.67 3.16 3.82
C MET A 40 10.55 3.61 4.76
N HIS A 41 10.95 4.20 5.87
CA HIS A 41 10.03 4.78 6.83
C HIS A 41 9.64 6.21 6.43
N HIS A 42 8.50 6.68 6.93
CA HIS A 42 8.03 8.05 6.73
C HIS A 42 8.84 9.01 7.61
N ASP A 43 10.09 9.23 7.25
CA ASP A 43 11.03 10.06 8.00
C ASP A 43 11.80 11.00 7.07
N GLN A 44 11.59 12.29 7.25
CA GLN A 44 12.25 13.38 6.53
C GLN A 44 13.22 14.14 7.45
N GLY A 45 13.74 13.48 8.48
CA GLY A 45 14.66 14.08 9.45
C GLY A 45 14.02 15.25 10.20
N ALA A 46 14.57 16.45 10.08
CA ALA A 46 14.05 17.64 10.77
C ALA A 46 12.62 18.04 10.37
N LEU A 47 12.11 17.54 9.26
CA LEU A 47 10.74 17.79 8.80
C LEU A 47 9.72 16.78 9.37
N GLY A 48 10.17 15.76 10.09
CA GLY A 48 9.30 14.70 10.62
C GLY A 48 8.79 13.79 9.50
N SER A 49 7.51 13.40 9.56
CA SER A 49 6.86 12.51 8.59
C SER A 49 6.03 13.26 7.54
N VAL A 50 6.40 14.49 7.25
CA VAL A 50 5.69 15.29 6.23
C VAL A 50 6.01 14.76 4.83
N ALA A 51 4.99 14.49 4.05
CA ALA A 51 5.13 14.23 2.63
C ALA A 51 5.36 15.56 1.89
N ASN A 52 6.46 15.64 1.14
CA ASN A 52 6.84 16.82 0.38
C ASN A 52 7.56 16.37 -0.88
N ASP A 53 7.06 16.78 -2.04
CA ASP A 53 7.52 16.34 -3.36
C ASP A 53 9.04 16.31 -3.47
N ARG A 54 9.69 17.44 -3.26
CA ARG A 54 11.13 17.53 -3.50
C ARG A 54 11.98 16.77 -2.48
N SER A 55 11.59 16.76 -1.21
CA SER A 55 12.35 16.01 -0.19
C SER A 55 12.18 14.51 -0.37
N THR A 56 10.97 14.06 -0.70
CA THR A 56 10.67 12.66 -0.99
C THR A 56 11.35 12.20 -2.27
N GLU A 57 11.28 12.99 -3.34
CA GLU A 57 11.98 12.71 -4.59
C GLU A 57 13.50 12.58 -4.37
N ARG A 58 14.09 13.49 -3.57
CA ARG A 58 15.52 13.41 -3.23
C ARG A 58 15.90 12.08 -2.57
N GLN A 59 15.06 11.54 -1.68
CA GLN A 59 15.31 10.22 -1.08
C GLN A 59 15.32 9.13 -2.15
N VAL A 60 14.35 9.14 -3.05
CA VAL A 60 14.26 8.18 -4.17
C VAL A 60 15.45 8.31 -5.12
N GLU A 61 15.89 9.53 -5.45
CA GLU A 61 17.10 9.78 -6.24
C GLU A 61 18.35 9.17 -5.61
N ILE A 62 18.51 9.33 -4.29
CA ILE A 62 19.64 8.76 -3.55
C ILE A 62 19.61 7.24 -3.61
N LEU A 63 18.45 6.63 -3.37
CA LEU A 63 18.29 5.17 -3.45
C LEU A 63 18.61 4.67 -4.85
N LYS A 64 18.14 5.36 -5.88
CA LYS A 64 18.48 5.03 -7.28
C LYS A 64 19.97 5.11 -7.56
N MET A 65 20.66 6.16 -7.09
CA MET A 65 22.13 6.29 -7.21
C MET A 65 22.88 5.19 -6.47
N MET A 66 22.34 4.68 -5.37
CA MET A 66 22.90 3.54 -4.63
C MET A 66 22.71 2.20 -5.35
N GLY A 67 21.96 2.16 -6.45
CA GLY A 67 21.65 0.94 -7.20
C GLY A 67 20.38 0.22 -6.75
N CYS A 68 19.55 0.82 -5.92
CA CYS A 68 18.26 0.27 -5.56
C CYS A 68 17.32 0.28 -6.77
N ASN A 69 16.52 -0.76 -6.91
CA ASN A 69 15.44 -0.87 -7.88
C ASN A 69 14.06 -1.05 -7.23
N SER A 70 14.03 -1.15 -5.91
CA SER A 70 12.78 -1.34 -5.17
C SER A 70 12.86 -0.74 -3.77
N ILE A 71 11.70 -0.46 -3.20
CA ILE A 71 11.52 -0.11 -1.79
C ILE A 71 10.33 -0.89 -1.22
N ARG A 72 10.38 -1.16 0.09
CA ARG A 72 9.23 -1.52 0.89
C ARG A 72 8.86 -0.32 1.74
N VAL A 73 7.65 0.18 1.59
CA VAL A 73 7.15 1.28 2.43
C VAL A 73 6.75 0.72 3.77
N THR A 74 7.33 1.20 4.84
CA THR A 74 7.23 0.60 6.17
C THR A 74 6.66 1.61 7.17
N HIS A 75 5.67 1.30 7.96
CA HIS A 75 4.73 0.16 7.92
C HIS A 75 3.32 0.73 7.82
N ASN A 76 3.13 1.60 6.85
CA ASN A 76 1.91 2.36 6.59
C ASN A 76 1.83 2.67 5.09
N PRO A 77 0.65 2.96 4.55
CA PRO A 77 0.49 3.28 3.14
C PRO A 77 1.41 4.42 2.68
N ALA A 78 1.96 4.27 1.50
CA ALA A 78 2.79 5.28 0.87
C ALA A 78 2.04 6.61 0.67
N SER A 79 2.76 7.72 0.70
CA SER A 79 2.20 8.99 0.22
C SER A 79 2.21 9.05 -1.30
N ASP A 80 1.34 9.88 -1.87
CA ASP A 80 1.26 10.07 -3.32
C ASP A 80 2.58 10.61 -3.88
N GLU A 81 3.24 11.52 -3.15
CA GLU A 81 4.55 12.07 -3.53
C GLU A 81 5.64 10.98 -3.63
N LEU A 82 5.57 9.95 -2.78
CA LEU A 82 6.50 8.83 -2.84
C LEU A 82 6.23 7.95 -4.04
N ILE A 83 4.97 7.63 -4.30
CA ILE A 83 4.59 6.82 -5.46
C ILE A 83 4.93 7.55 -6.76
N ASP A 84 4.64 8.84 -6.86
CA ASP A 84 5.00 9.68 -8.02
C ASP A 84 6.50 9.71 -8.27
N ALA A 85 7.30 9.89 -7.21
CA ALA A 85 8.75 9.83 -7.32
C ALA A 85 9.23 8.45 -7.76
N CYS A 86 8.66 7.36 -7.25
CA CYS A 86 8.99 6.00 -7.65
C CYS A 86 8.62 5.73 -9.11
N ASN A 87 7.44 6.15 -9.55
CA ASN A 87 7.02 6.08 -10.96
C ASN A 87 8.00 6.84 -11.88
N LYS A 88 8.39 8.05 -11.48
CA LYS A 88 9.31 8.90 -12.24
C LYS A 88 10.70 8.30 -12.39
N HIS A 89 11.23 7.72 -11.30
CA HIS A 89 12.60 7.19 -11.26
C HIS A 89 12.71 5.69 -11.54
N GLY A 90 11.59 5.00 -11.76
CA GLY A 90 11.56 3.56 -12.04
C GLY A 90 12.03 2.74 -10.84
N ILE A 91 11.52 3.04 -9.66
CA ILE A 91 11.67 2.27 -8.42
C ILE A 91 10.39 1.49 -8.18
N LEU A 92 10.50 0.18 -7.98
CA LEU A 92 9.37 -0.68 -7.67
C LEU A 92 9.00 -0.57 -6.18
N VAL A 93 7.71 -0.69 -5.87
CA VAL A 93 7.18 -0.47 -4.53
C VAL A 93 6.44 -1.69 -4.02
N ILE A 94 6.76 -2.11 -2.81
CA ILE A 94 5.90 -2.94 -1.97
C ILE A 94 5.21 -1.97 -1.02
N ASP A 95 3.92 -1.72 -1.24
CA ASP A 95 3.14 -0.81 -0.40
C ASP A 95 2.50 -1.59 0.75
N GLU A 96 2.65 -1.10 1.99
CA GLU A 96 2.30 -1.84 3.19
C GLU A 96 1.22 -1.13 3.99
N ALA A 97 0.17 -1.88 4.35
CA ALA A 97 -1.00 -1.30 4.99
C ALA A 97 -0.82 -1.01 6.47
N PHE A 98 -0.23 -1.96 7.23
CA PHE A 98 -0.24 -1.91 8.70
C PHE A 98 1.07 -2.35 9.31
N ASP A 99 1.48 -1.70 10.41
CA ASP A 99 2.56 -2.21 11.28
C ASP A 99 2.08 -3.37 12.15
N GLY A 100 0.85 -3.33 12.63
CA GLY A 100 0.22 -4.35 13.47
C GLY A 100 -1.26 -4.51 13.18
N TRP A 101 -1.88 -5.59 13.73
CA TRP A 101 -3.31 -5.86 13.52
C TRP A 101 -4.10 -5.74 14.82
N VAL A 102 -4.50 -6.88 15.39
CA VAL A 102 -5.50 -6.98 16.47
C VAL A 102 -4.95 -6.78 17.88
N ALA A 103 -3.64 -6.75 18.05
CA ALA A 103 -3.00 -6.50 19.33
C ALA A 103 -1.90 -5.45 19.19
N PRO A 104 -1.75 -4.56 20.19
CA PRO A 104 -0.75 -3.51 20.16
C PRO A 104 0.66 -4.08 20.29
N LYS A 105 1.59 -3.63 19.46
CA LYS A 105 3.00 -3.98 19.57
C LYS A 105 3.61 -3.34 20.82
N ASN A 106 4.38 -4.14 21.55
CA ASN A 106 5.13 -3.68 22.73
C ASN A 106 4.28 -2.94 23.77
N GLY A 107 2.98 -3.26 23.87
CA GLY A 107 2.07 -2.62 24.81
C GLY A 107 1.75 -1.14 24.51
N ASN A 108 2.00 -0.67 23.29
CA ASN A 108 1.69 0.70 22.88
C ASN A 108 0.18 0.94 22.81
N SER A 109 -0.38 1.67 23.77
CA SER A 109 -1.81 2.00 23.82
C SER A 109 -2.30 2.87 22.67
N ASN A 110 -1.40 3.50 21.91
CA ASN A 110 -1.73 4.32 20.75
C ASN A 110 -1.55 3.58 19.42
N ASP A 111 -1.27 2.27 19.50
CA ASP A 111 -1.19 1.40 18.34
C ASP A 111 -2.51 1.36 17.56
N TYR A 112 -2.43 1.12 16.26
CA TYR A 112 -3.58 1.00 15.37
C TYR A 112 -4.53 -0.15 15.77
N ALA A 113 -4.04 -1.12 16.53
CA ALA A 113 -4.84 -2.25 17.04
C ALA A 113 -6.15 -1.82 17.71
N LYS A 114 -6.20 -0.64 18.33
CA LYS A 114 -7.42 -0.09 18.95
C LYS A 114 -8.52 0.26 17.94
N TRP A 115 -8.14 0.47 16.67
CA TRP A 115 -9.05 0.82 15.58
C TRP A 115 -9.32 -0.37 14.66
N PHE A 116 -8.44 -1.34 14.59
CA PHE A 116 -8.43 -2.39 13.59
C PHE A 116 -9.79 -3.05 13.36
N ASN A 117 -10.46 -3.49 14.43
CA ASN A 117 -11.78 -4.12 14.38
C ASN A 117 -12.93 -3.16 14.71
N LYS A 118 -12.64 -1.88 14.90
CA LYS A 118 -13.68 -0.90 15.22
C LYS A 118 -14.44 -0.56 13.94
N GLU A 119 -15.79 -0.63 14.01
CA GLU A 119 -16.65 -0.17 12.92
C GLU A 119 -16.59 1.35 12.78
N ILE A 120 -16.76 1.83 11.56
CA ILE A 120 -16.87 3.25 11.26
C ILE A 120 -18.28 3.69 11.62
N GLU A 121 -18.41 4.61 12.60
CA GLU A 121 -19.68 4.93 13.25
C GLU A 121 -20.49 6.06 12.61
N SER A 122 -19.89 6.88 11.72
CA SER A 122 -20.60 8.06 11.22
C SER A 122 -20.22 8.40 9.79
N ASP A 123 -21.16 9.06 9.09
CA ASP A 123 -20.99 9.63 7.75
C ASP A 123 -20.26 8.72 6.75
N ASN A 124 -20.53 7.42 6.86
CA ASN A 124 -19.90 6.39 6.06
C ASN A 124 -20.01 6.67 4.55
N GLU A 125 -21.14 7.20 4.12
CA GLU A 125 -21.37 7.53 2.71
C GLU A 125 -20.42 8.64 2.22
N ILE A 126 -20.16 9.66 3.04
CA ILE A 126 -19.24 10.76 2.71
C ILE A 126 -17.81 10.24 2.58
N MET A 127 -17.43 9.29 3.42
CA MET A 127 -16.12 8.66 3.40
C MET A 127 -16.00 7.55 2.36
N GLY A 128 -17.11 7.11 1.76
CA GLY A 128 -17.16 5.96 0.87
C GLY A 128 -17.15 4.61 1.59
N ALA A 129 -17.34 4.58 2.91
CA ALA A 129 -17.43 3.35 3.67
C ALA A 129 -18.82 2.71 3.52
N ALA A 130 -18.86 1.38 3.49
CA ALA A 130 -20.11 0.63 3.54
C ALA A 130 -20.55 0.41 5.00
N ASP A 131 -21.83 0.12 5.21
CA ASP A 131 -22.37 -0.24 6.52
C ASP A 131 -21.60 -1.43 7.12
N ASN A 132 -21.32 -1.34 8.42
CA ASN A 132 -20.55 -2.32 9.19
C ASN A 132 -19.09 -2.52 8.71
N MET A 133 -18.55 -1.60 7.93
CA MET A 133 -17.15 -1.63 7.56
C MET A 133 -16.26 -1.27 8.74
N THR A 134 -15.20 -2.03 8.96
CA THR A 134 -14.19 -1.69 9.99
C THR A 134 -13.15 -0.73 9.43
N TRP A 135 -12.46 -0.01 10.31
CA TRP A 135 -11.34 0.85 9.92
C TRP A 135 -10.27 0.09 9.14
N ALA A 136 -9.92 -1.14 9.58
CA ALA A 136 -8.93 -1.94 8.85
C ALA A 136 -9.37 -2.28 7.42
N GLN A 137 -10.66 -2.60 7.23
CA GLN A 137 -11.18 -2.85 5.90
C GLN A 137 -11.15 -1.60 5.04
N PHE A 138 -11.60 -0.47 5.60
CA PHE A 138 -11.64 0.81 4.89
C PHE A 138 -10.25 1.26 4.47
N ASP A 139 -9.30 1.31 5.39
CA ASP A 139 -7.94 1.79 5.13
C ASP A 139 -7.21 0.90 4.11
N LEU A 140 -7.34 -0.44 4.23
CA LEU A 140 -6.76 -1.35 3.26
C LEU A 140 -7.36 -1.19 1.87
N THR A 141 -8.68 -1.11 1.79
CA THR A 141 -9.39 -0.93 0.51
C THR A 141 -9.00 0.39 -0.14
N ALA A 142 -9.00 1.48 0.63
CA ALA A 142 -8.60 2.81 0.15
C ALA A 142 -7.15 2.84 -0.36
N MET A 143 -6.21 2.19 0.35
CA MET A 143 -4.82 2.07 -0.10
C MET A 143 -4.74 1.39 -1.47
N ILE A 144 -5.41 0.24 -1.63
CA ILE A 144 -5.36 -0.54 -2.87
C ILE A 144 -6.07 0.20 -4.01
N GLU A 145 -7.27 0.71 -3.79
CA GLU A 145 -8.03 1.44 -4.81
C GLU A 145 -7.29 2.69 -5.31
N ARG A 146 -6.60 3.39 -4.41
CA ARG A 146 -5.75 4.53 -4.78
C ARG A 146 -4.58 4.11 -5.66
N GLY A 147 -3.88 3.03 -5.27
CA GLY A 147 -2.62 2.63 -5.90
C GLY A 147 -2.73 1.61 -7.03
N GLN A 148 -3.92 1.05 -7.32
CA GLN A 148 -4.06 -0.04 -8.29
C GLN A 148 -3.67 0.31 -9.74
N ASN A 149 -3.59 1.60 -10.07
CA ASN A 149 -3.19 2.08 -11.39
C ASN A 149 -1.72 2.55 -11.43
N ASP A 150 -1.01 2.49 -10.31
CA ASP A 150 0.37 2.94 -10.22
C ASP A 150 1.34 1.83 -10.60
N PRO A 151 2.08 1.98 -11.71
CA PRO A 151 2.95 0.93 -12.22
C PRO A 151 4.17 0.65 -11.33
N ALA A 152 4.52 1.56 -10.43
CA ALA A 152 5.57 1.31 -9.45
C ALA A 152 5.15 0.26 -8.41
N ILE A 153 3.86 0.19 -8.05
CA ILE A 153 3.38 -0.74 -7.04
C ILE A 153 3.28 -2.14 -7.64
N ILE A 154 4.05 -3.07 -7.07
CA ILE A 154 4.14 -4.46 -7.54
C ILE A 154 3.58 -5.47 -6.56
N MET A 155 3.33 -5.06 -5.32
CA MET A 155 2.86 -5.94 -4.26
C MET A 155 2.20 -5.14 -3.14
N TRP A 156 1.12 -5.70 -2.60
CA TRP A 156 0.47 -5.24 -1.38
C TRP A 156 0.96 -6.05 -0.20
N SER A 157 1.51 -5.39 0.81
CA SER A 157 1.88 -6.01 2.08
C SER A 157 0.81 -5.70 3.12
N LEU A 158 0.29 -6.74 3.75
CA LEU A 158 -0.84 -6.61 4.67
C LEU A 158 -0.41 -6.29 6.10
N GLY A 159 0.88 -6.42 6.40
CA GLY A 159 1.36 -6.12 7.74
C GLY A 159 2.82 -6.46 7.97
N ASN A 160 3.32 -6.03 9.14
CA ASN A 160 4.69 -6.19 9.56
C ASN A 160 4.79 -6.99 10.85
N GLU A 161 5.70 -7.98 10.87
CA GLU A 161 6.03 -8.74 12.09
C GLU A 161 4.80 -9.23 12.86
N MET A 162 3.85 -9.87 12.17
CA MET A 162 2.59 -10.36 12.75
C MET A 162 2.80 -11.51 13.74
N TRP A 163 3.96 -11.55 14.33
CA TRP A 163 4.34 -12.53 15.31
C TRP A 163 3.79 -12.15 16.68
N GLU A 164 2.75 -12.81 17.10
CA GLU A 164 2.42 -12.84 18.53
C GLU A 164 3.44 -13.69 19.25
N GLY A 165 4.34 -13.05 19.98
CA GLY A 165 5.43 -13.67 20.68
C GLY A 165 5.07 -15.02 21.31
N THR A 166 5.95 -15.96 21.17
CA THR A 166 6.07 -17.27 21.85
C THR A 166 4.92 -18.28 21.78
N GLY A 167 3.73 -17.95 21.26
CA GLY A 167 2.54 -18.83 21.31
C GLY A 167 1.93 -19.27 19.98
N GLY A 168 2.43 -18.77 18.87
CA GLY A 168 1.84 -19.02 17.55
C GLY A 168 0.63 -18.12 17.25
N TYR A 169 0.09 -18.22 16.03
CA TYR A 169 -1.07 -17.44 15.59
C TYR A 169 -2.29 -17.76 16.43
N SER A 170 -2.81 -16.77 17.15
CA SER A 170 -4.12 -16.88 17.77
C SER A 170 -5.23 -16.97 16.72
N ALA A 171 -6.42 -17.47 17.12
CA ALA A 171 -7.58 -17.50 16.23
C ALA A 171 -7.95 -16.09 15.72
N ALA A 172 -7.73 -15.05 16.55
CA ALA A 172 -7.99 -13.66 16.17
C ALA A 172 -7.07 -13.19 15.04
N TYR A 173 -5.78 -13.52 15.09
CA TYR A 173 -4.84 -13.19 14.02
C TYR A 173 -5.16 -13.93 12.74
N LYS A 174 -5.51 -15.21 12.83
CA LYS A 174 -5.92 -15.97 11.65
C LYS A 174 -7.16 -15.35 11.00
N THR A 175 -8.16 -14.98 11.79
CA THR A 175 -9.36 -14.30 11.28
C THR A 175 -9.02 -12.97 10.63
N ALA A 176 -8.16 -12.17 11.25
CA ALA A 176 -7.70 -10.92 10.68
C ALA A 176 -6.98 -11.13 9.34
N GLN A 177 -6.06 -12.11 9.28
CA GLN A 177 -5.36 -12.46 8.04
C GLN A 177 -6.32 -12.86 6.93
N ASP A 178 -7.26 -13.77 7.22
CA ASP A 178 -8.22 -14.26 6.25
C ASP A 178 -9.11 -13.11 5.72
N ASN A 179 -9.53 -12.20 6.60
CA ASN A 179 -10.30 -11.02 6.22
C ASN A 179 -9.47 -10.05 5.36
N LEU A 180 -8.25 -9.72 5.77
CA LEU A 180 -7.37 -8.81 5.02
C LEU A 180 -7.08 -9.34 3.62
N VAL A 181 -6.77 -10.64 3.48
CA VAL A 181 -6.58 -11.26 2.17
C VAL A 181 -7.84 -11.15 1.31
N LYS A 182 -9.01 -11.45 1.89
CA LYS A 182 -10.28 -11.34 1.19
C LYS A 182 -10.57 -9.91 0.72
N TRP A 183 -10.37 -8.91 1.59
CA TRP A 183 -10.60 -7.51 1.26
C TRP A 183 -9.60 -7.00 0.21
N ALA A 184 -8.33 -7.36 0.34
CA ALA A 184 -7.31 -7.00 -0.63
C ALA A 184 -7.64 -7.58 -2.02
N GLN A 185 -8.01 -8.86 -2.09
CA GLN A 185 -8.41 -9.50 -3.36
C GLN A 185 -9.66 -8.88 -3.97
N ALA A 186 -10.61 -8.44 -3.14
CA ALA A 186 -11.81 -7.78 -3.63
C ALA A 186 -11.55 -6.35 -4.14
N ALA A 187 -10.61 -5.63 -3.52
CA ALA A 187 -10.22 -4.28 -3.93
C ALA A 187 -9.30 -4.29 -5.16
N ASP A 188 -8.40 -5.28 -5.25
CA ASP A 188 -7.46 -5.46 -6.37
C ASP A 188 -8.10 -6.27 -7.50
N ASP A 189 -9.17 -5.72 -8.10
CA ASP A 189 -10.06 -6.43 -9.03
C ASP A 189 -9.50 -6.55 -10.48
N TYR A 190 -8.17 -6.57 -10.62
CA TYR A 190 -7.54 -6.89 -11.92
C TYR A 190 -7.81 -8.32 -12.39
N THR A 191 -8.25 -9.21 -11.49
CA THR A 191 -8.43 -10.65 -11.78
C THR A 191 -9.84 -11.02 -12.23
N THR A 192 -10.84 -10.17 -12.07
CA THR A 192 -12.25 -10.52 -12.29
C THR A 192 -12.90 -9.92 -13.54
N GLY A 193 -12.18 -9.09 -14.30
CA GLY A 193 -12.67 -8.58 -15.60
C GLY A 193 -13.86 -7.64 -15.53
N ASN A 194 -14.19 -7.13 -14.37
CA ASN A 194 -15.21 -6.12 -14.20
C ASN A 194 -14.64 -4.72 -14.38
N ASN A 195 -14.84 -4.15 -15.56
CA ASN A 195 -14.57 -2.75 -15.89
C ASN A 195 -15.09 -1.81 -14.78
N ARG A 196 -14.18 -1.25 -13.99
CA ARG A 196 -14.51 -0.03 -13.27
C ARG A 196 -14.25 1.17 -14.19
N ARG A 197 -15.23 2.01 -14.24
CA ARG A 197 -15.41 3.18 -15.12
C ARG A 197 -14.50 4.32 -14.76
#